data_211c9398aa18b6768d0250fa16ad43de
#
_entry.id   211c9398aa18b6768d0250fa16ad43de
#
_cell.length_a   1.000
_cell.length_b   1.000
_cell.length_c   1.000
_cell.angle_alpha   90.00
_cell.angle_beta   90.00
_cell.angle_gamma   90.00
#
_symmetry.space_group_name_H-M   'P 1'
#
loop_
_entity.id
_entity.type
_entity.pdbx_description
1 polymer ?
#
loop_
_entity_poly.entity_id
_entity_poly.type
_entity_poly.pdbx_seq_one_letter_code
_entity_poly.pdbx_strand_id
1 'polypeptide(L)'
;MALSDADMELYELARAASAHAHAPYSRFPVGAALRLRNGDVVTGVNVENASYGLTSCAERNAVFAAVGSGQVDFEAIAIHADAASAPPCGACRQVMTEFAPELRVIWRRDGEVVSAPLSQLLPERFVL
;
A
#
# COMPACT_ATOMS: atom_id res chain seq x y z
N MET A 1 -4.09 16.84 -3.10
CA MET A 1 -4.75 16.68 -1.80
C MET A 1 -3.80 16.99 -0.67
N ALA A 2 -4.23 17.77 0.29
CA ALA A 2 -3.38 18.10 1.43
C ALA A 2 -3.20 16.87 2.34
N LEU A 3 -1.98 16.69 2.86
CA LEU A 3 -1.66 15.65 3.82
C LEU A 3 -2.03 16.10 5.23
N SER A 4 -2.70 15.24 5.98
CA SER A 4 -2.97 15.46 7.41
C SER A 4 -1.85 14.86 8.26
N ASP A 5 -1.85 15.20 9.56
CA ASP A 5 -0.93 14.58 10.51
C ASP A 5 -1.16 13.05 10.56
N ALA A 6 -2.42 12.62 10.49
CA ALA A 6 -2.76 11.19 10.46
C ALA A 6 -2.20 10.50 9.22
N ASP A 7 -2.18 11.17 8.07
CA ASP A 7 -1.58 10.63 6.85
C ASP A 7 -0.07 10.44 7.01
N MET A 8 0.60 11.42 7.61
CA MET A 8 2.05 11.33 7.84
C MET A 8 2.38 10.25 8.87
N GLU A 9 1.57 10.09 9.91
CA GLU A 9 1.73 8.99 10.87
C GLU A 9 1.58 7.63 10.18
N LEU A 10 0.59 7.49 9.29
CA LEU A 10 0.38 6.28 8.52
C LEU A 10 1.58 5.99 7.62
N TYR A 11 2.12 7.02 6.97
CA TYR A 11 3.31 6.90 6.13
C TYR A 11 4.52 6.43 6.94
N GLU A 12 4.72 6.95 8.16
CA GLU A 12 5.80 6.52 9.03
C GLU A 12 5.64 5.05 9.48
N LEU A 13 4.40 4.58 9.66
CA LEU A 13 4.15 3.16 9.96
C LEU A 13 4.53 2.28 8.75
N ALA A 14 4.24 2.72 7.53
CA ALA A 14 4.66 2.01 6.32
C ALA A 14 6.18 1.96 6.22
N ARG A 15 6.85 3.07 6.52
CA ARG A 15 8.29 3.16 6.52
C ARG A 15 8.91 2.20 7.54
N ALA A 16 8.41 2.19 8.77
CA ALA A 16 8.86 1.28 9.81
C ALA A 16 8.68 -0.19 9.40
N ALA A 17 7.53 -0.52 8.79
CA ALA A 17 7.24 -1.87 8.33
C ALA A 17 8.25 -2.35 7.28
N SER A 18 8.74 -1.46 6.40
CA SER A 18 9.65 -1.83 5.31
C SER A 18 10.94 -2.50 5.79
N ALA A 19 11.34 -2.26 7.05
CA ALA A 19 12.52 -2.90 7.64
C ALA A 19 12.37 -4.43 7.76
N HIS A 20 11.14 -4.95 7.73
CA HIS A 20 10.85 -6.39 7.83
C HIS A 20 10.64 -7.05 6.46
N ALA A 21 10.79 -6.32 5.36
CA ALA A 21 10.58 -6.86 4.02
C ALA A 21 11.54 -8.00 3.71
N HIS A 22 11.03 -9.00 2.98
CA HIS A 22 11.86 -10.08 2.47
C HIS A 22 12.13 -9.81 0.99
N ALA A 23 13.22 -9.08 0.71
CA ALA A 23 13.58 -8.64 -0.63
C ALA A 23 15.03 -8.99 -1.00
N PRO A 24 15.42 -10.31 -0.91
CA PRO A 24 16.82 -10.71 -1.15
C PRO A 24 17.23 -10.62 -2.62
N TYR A 25 16.27 -10.63 -3.55
CA TYR A 25 16.53 -10.63 -4.99
C TYR A 25 16.60 -9.22 -5.56
N SER A 26 15.56 -8.42 -5.33
CA SER A 26 15.51 -7.05 -5.84
C SER A 26 16.32 -6.08 -4.98
N ARG A 27 16.47 -6.37 -3.69
CA ARG A 27 17.01 -5.45 -2.68
C ARG A 27 16.23 -4.13 -2.62
N PHE A 28 14.92 -4.22 -2.87
CA PHE A 28 14.02 -3.09 -2.87
C PHE A 28 12.91 -3.32 -1.84
N PRO A 29 13.21 -3.09 -0.53
CA PRO A 29 12.22 -3.28 0.52
C PRO A 29 11.11 -2.24 0.43
N VAL A 30 9.87 -2.71 0.56
CA VAL A 30 8.67 -1.88 0.54
C VAL A 30 7.84 -2.19 1.77
N GLY A 31 7.28 -1.16 2.39
CA GLY A 31 6.32 -1.29 3.47
C GLY A 31 5.01 -0.63 3.09
N ALA A 32 3.92 -1.19 3.58
CA ALA A 32 2.60 -0.61 3.44
C ALA A 32 1.89 -0.59 4.79
N ALA A 33 1.08 0.43 5.02
CA ALA A 33 0.24 0.56 6.20
C ALA A 33 -1.17 0.91 5.75
N LEU A 34 -2.12 0.02 6.03
CA LEU A 34 -3.52 0.16 5.67
C LEU A 34 -4.31 0.57 6.89
N ARG A 35 -4.93 1.76 6.85
CA ARG A 35 -5.80 2.23 7.92
C ARG A 35 -7.23 1.83 7.60
N LEU A 36 -7.86 1.15 8.55
CA LEU A 36 -9.26 0.78 8.49
C LEU A 36 -10.13 1.93 9.00
N ARG A 37 -11.41 1.92 8.67
CA ARG A 37 -12.33 2.97 9.13
C ARG A 37 -12.51 3.01 10.64
N ASN A 38 -12.31 1.89 11.31
CA ASN A 38 -12.34 1.84 12.78
C ASN A 38 -11.08 2.41 13.45
N GLY A 39 -10.08 2.83 12.66
CA GLY A 39 -8.82 3.39 13.13
C GLY A 39 -7.67 2.41 13.27
N ASP A 40 -7.93 1.10 13.20
CA ASP A 40 -6.86 0.10 13.24
C ASP A 40 -5.97 0.18 12.00
N VAL A 41 -4.72 -0.21 12.16
CA VAL A 41 -3.73 -0.23 11.06
C VAL A 41 -3.23 -1.65 10.87
N VAL A 42 -3.22 -2.10 9.62
CA VAL A 42 -2.64 -3.38 9.20
C VAL A 42 -1.44 -3.09 8.32
N THR A 43 -0.28 -3.62 8.67
CA THR A 43 0.93 -3.41 7.87
C THR A 43 1.21 -4.61 6.98
N GLY A 44 1.93 -4.37 5.90
CA GLY A 44 2.43 -5.40 5.00
C GLY A 44 3.79 -5.01 4.47
N VAL A 45 4.53 -6.01 4.01
CA VAL A 45 5.83 -5.85 3.38
C VAL A 45 5.87 -6.68 2.12
N ASN A 46 6.77 -6.35 1.18
CA ASN A 46 6.96 -7.22 0.04
C ASN A 46 7.68 -8.49 0.49
N VAL A 47 7.22 -9.61 -0.04
CA VAL A 47 7.76 -10.94 0.23
C VAL A 47 8.11 -11.58 -1.10
N GLU A 48 9.41 -11.62 -1.38
CA GLU A 48 9.94 -12.17 -2.62
C GLU A 48 10.12 -13.67 -2.50
N ASN A 49 10.14 -14.32 -3.64
CA ASN A 49 10.33 -15.75 -3.75
C ASN A 49 11.27 -16.05 -4.92
N ALA A 50 12.06 -17.13 -4.81
CA ALA A 50 12.88 -17.60 -5.92
C ALA A 50 12.02 -17.92 -7.15
N SER A 51 10.80 -18.36 -6.94
CA SER A 51 9.77 -18.42 -7.99
C SER A 51 9.13 -17.03 -8.11
N TYR A 52 9.59 -16.23 -9.05
CA TYR A 52 9.22 -14.82 -9.15
C TYR A 52 7.72 -14.57 -9.24
N GLY A 53 6.98 -15.47 -9.86
CA GLY A 53 5.52 -15.37 -9.95
C GLY A 53 4.80 -15.45 -8.61
N LEU A 54 5.46 -15.92 -7.55
CA LEU A 54 4.90 -16.02 -6.21
C LEU A 54 5.25 -14.81 -5.33
N THR A 55 6.08 -13.90 -5.81
CA THR A 55 6.39 -12.65 -5.10
C THR A 55 5.12 -11.82 -4.92
N SER A 56 4.92 -11.31 -3.70
CA SER A 56 3.76 -10.48 -3.37
C SER A 56 4.19 -9.11 -2.87
N CYS A 57 3.49 -8.08 -3.34
CA CYS A 57 3.78 -6.69 -2.97
C CYS A 57 3.29 -6.37 -1.56
N ALA A 58 3.90 -5.36 -0.94
CA ALA A 58 3.55 -4.91 0.40
C ALA A 58 2.07 -4.54 0.52
N GLU A 59 1.53 -3.82 -0.45
CA GLU A 59 0.13 -3.37 -0.47
C GLU A 59 -0.83 -4.56 -0.45
N ARG A 60 -0.57 -5.56 -1.31
CA ARG A 60 -1.42 -6.75 -1.37
C ARG A 60 -1.36 -7.55 -0.07
N ASN A 61 -0.19 -7.65 0.53
CA ASN A 61 -0.04 -8.39 1.79
C ASN A 61 -0.80 -7.70 2.93
N ALA A 62 -0.80 -6.37 2.99
CA ALA A 62 -1.60 -5.63 3.96
C ALA A 62 -3.10 -5.85 3.73
N VAL A 63 -3.55 -5.74 2.49
CA VAL A 63 -4.96 -5.95 2.12
C VAL A 63 -5.40 -7.38 2.47
N PHE A 64 -4.61 -8.38 2.08
CA PHE A 64 -4.96 -9.78 2.31
C PHE A 64 -5.02 -10.10 3.81
N ALA A 65 -4.11 -9.55 4.61
CA ALA A 65 -4.14 -9.71 6.05
C ALA A 65 -5.40 -9.11 6.66
N ALA A 66 -5.80 -7.92 6.22
CA ALA A 66 -7.04 -7.27 6.68
C ALA A 66 -8.26 -8.11 6.32
N VAL A 67 -8.37 -8.53 5.06
CA VAL A 67 -9.49 -9.37 4.58
C VAL A 67 -9.54 -10.68 5.36
N GLY A 68 -8.40 -11.31 5.57
CA GLY A 68 -8.30 -12.57 6.32
C GLY A 68 -8.73 -12.44 7.77
N SER A 69 -8.67 -11.24 8.35
CA SER A 69 -9.18 -10.96 9.70
C SER A 69 -10.62 -10.46 9.72
N GLY A 70 -11.31 -10.46 8.56
CA GLY A 70 -12.70 -10.03 8.44
C GLY A 70 -12.89 -8.54 8.25
N GLN A 71 -11.83 -7.78 7.96
CA GLN A 71 -11.87 -6.32 7.83
C GLN A 71 -11.80 -5.94 6.34
N VAL A 72 -12.86 -5.31 5.83
CA VAL A 72 -12.93 -4.91 4.42
C VAL A 72 -13.26 -3.42 4.24
N ASP A 73 -13.40 -2.67 5.31
CA ASP A 73 -13.75 -1.25 5.26
C ASP A 73 -12.48 -0.40 5.40
N PHE A 74 -11.87 -0.07 4.26
CA PHE A 74 -10.58 0.61 4.19
C PHE A 74 -10.75 2.11 4.04
N GLU A 75 -9.91 2.89 4.71
CA GLU A 75 -9.91 4.34 4.66
C GLU A 75 -8.72 4.90 3.87
N ALA A 76 -7.51 4.45 4.16
CA ALA A 76 -6.29 4.95 3.54
C ALA A 76 -5.20 3.89 3.55
N ILE A 77 -4.28 3.99 2.61
CA ILE A 77 -3.08 3.17 2.58
C ILE A 77 -1.87 4.06 2.29
N ALA A 78 -0.79 3.85 3.05
CA ALA A 78 0.50 4.48 2.80
C ALA A 78 1.49 3.43 2.33
N ILE A 79 2.36 3.81 1.40
CA ILE A 79 3.37 2.93 0.80
C ILE A 79 4.72 3.63 0.89
N HIS A 80 5.71 2.93 1.42
CA HIS A 80 7.08 3.45 1.48
C HIS A 80 8.05 2.48 0.83
N ALA A 81 8.89 3.04 -0.04
CA ALA A 81 10.12 2.41 -0.49
C ALA A 81 11.22 3.47 -0.47
N ASP A 82 12.46 3.07 -0.32
CA ASP A 82 13.60 3.98 -0.27
C ASP A 82 14.00 4.39 -1.70
N ALA A 83 13.10 5.13 -2.33
CA ALA A 83 13.23 5.63 -3.70
C ALA A 83 12.54 6.99 -3.81
N ALA A 84 12.94 7.78 -4.81
CA ALA A 84 12.33 9.11 -5.03
C ALA A 84 10.85 9.00 -5.36
N SER A 85 10.45 7.95 -6.08
CA SER A 85 9.05 7.72 -6.45
C SER A 85 8.73 6.23 -6.31
N ALA A 86 7.66 5.92 -5.59
CA ALA A 86 7.23 4.55 -5.35
C ALA A 86 5.70 4.45 -5.31
N PRO A 87 5.01 4.71 -6.44
CA PRO A 87 3.56 4.52 -6.51
C PRO A 87 3.21 3.03 -6.48
N PRO A 88 1.97 2.66 -6.13
CA PRO A 88 1.55 1.28 -6.18
C PRO A 88 1.54 0.76 -7.63
N CYS A 89 1.91 -0.49 -7.84
CA CYS A 89 1.87 -1.11 -9.16
C CYS A 89 0.42 -1.34 -9.63
N GLY A 90 0.25 -1.65 -10.92
CA GLY A 90 -1.08 -1.84 -11.49
C GLY A 90 -1.86 -2.98 -10.83
N ALA A 91 -1.20 -4.09 -10.54
CA ALA A 91 -1.84 -5.23 -9.86
C ALA A 91 -2.33 -4.85 -8.46
N CYS A 92 -1.54 -4.08 -7.71
CA CYS A 92 -1.94 -3.61 -6.38
C CYS A 92 -3.13 -2.66 -6.46
N ARG A 93 -3.16 -1.79 -7.47
CA ARG A 93 -4.30 -0.88 -7.70
C ARG A 93 -5.58 -1.67 -7.94
N GLN A 94 -5.51 -2.72 -8.76
CA GLN A 94 -6.67 -3.58 -9.04
C GLN A 94 -7.13 -4.32 -7.78
N VAL A 95 -6.21 -4.85 -6.99
CA VAL A 95 -6.56 -5.53 -5.72
C VAL A 95 -7.25 -4.56 -4.76
N MET A 96 -6.70 -3.36 -4.59
CA MET A 96 -7.26 -2.38 -3.67
C MET A 96 -8.63 -1.86 -4.12
N THR A 97 -8.84 -1.68 -5.42
CA THR A 97 -10.10 -1.14 -5.93
C THR A 97 -11.28 -2.11 -5.78
N GLU A 98 -11.01 -3.38 -5.61
CA GLU A 98 -12.06 -4.37 -5.31
C GLU A 98 -12.83 -3.99 -4.05
N PHE A 99 -12.13 -3.47 -3.04
CA PHE A 99 -12.69 -3.17 -1.72
C PHE A 99 -12.99 -1.68 -1.53
N ALA A 100 -12.17 -0.79 -2.10
CA ALA A 100 -12.26 0.64 -1.81
C ALA A 100 -11.84 1.47 -3.04
N PRO A 101 -12.75 1.69 -4.00
CA PRO A 101 -12.44 2.47 -5.21
C PRO A 101 -11.94 3.89 -4.94
N GLU A 102 -12.36 4.49 -3.83
CA GLU A 102 -11.97 5.83 -3.43
C GLU A 102 -10.94 5.84 -2.30
N LEU A 103 -10.23 4.72 -2.10
CA LEU A 103 -9.19 4.61 -1.09
C LEU A 103 -8.19 5.75 -1.23
N ARG A 104 -7.88 6.42 -0.12
CA ARG A 104 -6.85 7.45 -0.10
C ARG A 104 -5.48 6.76 -0.13
N VAL A 105 -4.70 7.01 -1.19
CA VAL A 105 -3.37 6.42 -1.37
C VAL A 105 -2.32 7.48 -1.08
N ILE A 106 -1.33 7.13 -0.27
CA ILE A 106 -0.25 8.02 0.18
C ILE A 106 1.07 7.37 -0.22
N TRP A 107 1.89 8.08 -0.98
CA TRP A 107 3.17 7.55 -1.46
C TRP A 107 4.17 8.68 -1.68
N ARG A 108 5.40 8.33 -2.00
CA ARG A 108 6.42 9.32 -2.34
C ARG A 108 6.50 9.48 -3.86
N ARG A 109 6.46 10.72 -4.32
CA ARG A 109 6.63 11.12 -5.72
C ARG A 109 7.64 12.26 -5.77
N ASP A 110 8.70 12.10 -6.56
CA ASP A 110 9.76 13.10 -6.72
C ASP A 110 10.31 13.60 -5.38
N GLY A 111 10.52 12.67 -4.44
CA GLY A 111 11.08 12.96 -3.12
C GLY A 111 10.09 13.48 -2.09
N GLU A 112 8.84 13.73 -2.45
CA GLU A 112 7.82 14.26 -1.55
C GLU A 112 6.68 13.27 -1.32
N VAL A 113 6.14 13.26 -0.11
CA VAL A 113 4.96 12.46 0.21
C VAL A 113 3.73 13.17 -0.34
N VAL A 114 2.96 12.44 -1.14
CA VAL A 114 1.75 12.94 -1.80
C VAL A 114 0.59 12.00 -1.55
N SER A 115 -0.63 12.46 -1.82
CA SER A 115 -1.81 11.60 -1.74
C SER A 115 -2.79 11.89 -2.86
N ALA A 116 -3.54 10.85 -3.22
CA ALA A 116 -4.64 10.94 -4.19
C ALA A 116 -5.64 9.82 -3.93
N PRO A 117 -6.91 9.99 -4.32
CA PRO A 117 -7.85 8.86 -4.28
C PRO A 117 -7.47 7.82 -5.34
N LEU A 118 -7.71 6.56 -5.01
CA LEU A 118 -7.39 5.43 -5.90
C LEU A 118 -8.05 5.57 -7.28
N SER A 119 -9.23 6.18 -7.35
CA SER A 119 -9.92 6.44 -8.62
C SER A 119 -9.13 7.31 -9.59
N GLN A 120 -8.23 8.16 -9.10
CA GLN A 120 -7.31 8.91 -9.97
C GLN A 120 -6.15 8.05 -10.50
N LEU A 121 -5.78 7.02 -9.75
CA LEU A 121 -4.68 6.12 -10.12
C LEU A 121 -5.17 4.94 -10.97
N LEU A 122 -6.46 4.64 -10.90
CA LEU A 122 -7.11 3.58 -11.68
C LEU A 122 -8.53 4.03 -12.08
N PRO A 123 -8.66 4.93 -13.07
CA PRO A 123 -9.96 5.52 -13.40
C PRO A 123 -10.95 4.56 -14.06
N GLU A 124 -10.45 3.61 -14.85
CA GLU A 124 -11.28 2.64 -15.58
C GLU A 124 -11.03 1.24 -14.98
N ARG A 125 -11.48 1.06 -13.74
CA ARG A 125 -11.23 -0.22 -13.05
C ARG A 125 -12.02 -1.36 -13.67
N PHE A 126 -11.45 -2.57 -13.63
CA PHE A 126 -12.14 -3.77 -14.04
C PHE A 126 -13.16 -4.20 -12.96
N VAL A 127 -14.38 -4.48 -13.36
CA VAL A 127 -15.43 -5.07 -12.50
C VAL A 127 -16.14 -6.18 -13.25
N LEU A 128 -16.67 -7.15 -12.53
CA LEU A 128 -17.49 -8.21 -13.10
C LEU A 128 -18.97 -7.82 -13.12
#